data_4d2dce09d0670cff5941a44ec92fc7c2
#
_entry.id   4d2dce09d0670cff5941a44ec92fc7c2
#
_cell.length_a   1.000
_cell.length_b   1.000
_cell.length_c   1.000
_cell.angle_alpha   90.00
_cell.angle_beta   90.00
_cell.angle_gamma   90.00
#
_symmetry.space_group_name_H-M   'P 1'
#
loop_
_entity.id
_entity.type
_entity.pdbx_description
1 polymer ?
#
loop_
_entity_poly.entity_id
_entity_poly.type
_entity_poly.pdbx_seq_one_letter_code
_entity_poly.pdbx_strand_id
1 'polypeptide(L)'
;MKVLTEMELRAKWKTPEDGVYHVEAGTFVTPMAKDFLREKGVSMVIDPEEKKSMTRTPVKKQGDHTYIDAKTGEGYREKPENMTHLRGNLLVMKTHPRIAFRGKVDTIQAKVLLLMAEYRNEPGLYKDLADILNGLREVLGSEVKEEEIAGFSLFGLDEKEIHRMSHQVRETFGMDHPIPD
;
A
#
# COMPACT_ATOMS: atom_id res chain seq x y z
N MET A 1 -12.64 4.36 13.21
CA MET A 1 -12.04 3.65 14.36
C MET A 1 -13.15 3.46 15.36
N LYS A 2 -13.47 2.22 15.73
CA LYS A 2 -14.52 1.91 16.72
C LYS A 2 -13.91 2.09 18.12
N VAL A 3 -14.63 2.68 19.04
CA VAL A 3 -14.16 2.92 20.41
C VAL A 3 -15.13 2.24 21.36
N LEU A 4 -14.63 1.47 22.31
CA LEU A 4 -15.41 0.86 23.37
C LEU A 4 -15.17 1.63 24.68
N THR A 5 -16.21 2.27 25.18
CA THR A 5 -16.17 3.06 26.40
C THR A 5 -16.86 2.32 27.57
N GLU A 6 -16.54 2.72 28.81
CA GLU A 6 -17.22 2.21 30.00
C GLU A 6 -18.72 2.44 29.94
N MET A 7 -19.16 3.60 29.44
CA MET A 7 -20.58 3.96 29.35
C MET A 7 -21.34 3.01 28.41
N GLU A 8 -20.72 2.64 27.26
CA GLU A 8 -21.31 1.66 26.34
C GLU A 8 -21.36 0.26 26.94
N LEU A 9 -20.31 -0.14 27.68
CA LEU A 9 -20.32 -1.40 28.43
C LEU A 9 -21.44 -1.44 29.46
N ARG A 10 -21.61 -0.38 30.28
CA ARG A 10 -22.67 -0.31 31.29
C ARG A 10 -24.06 -0.35 30.67
N ALA A 11 -24.26 0.36 29.55
CA ALA A 11 -25.55 0.42 28.85
C ALA A 11 -25.98 -0.94 28.25
N LYS A 12 -25.03 -1.77 27.85
CA LYS A 12 -25.28 -3.06 27.17
C LYS A 12 -24.83 -4.26 28.00
N TRP A 13 -24.54 -4.06 29.31
CA TRP A 13 -23.92 -5.10 30.10
C TRP A 13 -24.79 -6.35 30.20
N LYS A 14 -24.20 -7.47 29.74
CA LYS A 14 -24.67 -8.82 30.06
C LYS A 14 -23.43 -9.58 30.49
N THR A 15 -23.54 -10.24 31.66
CA THR A 15 -22.43 -11.07 32.15
C THR A 15 -22.18 -12.21 31.16
N PRO A 16 -20.97 -12.32 30.56
CA PRO A 16 -20.66 -13.44 29.69
C PRO A 16 -20.70 -14.76 30.46
N GLU A 17 -21.30 -15.80 29.90
CA GLU A 17 -21.42 -17.13 30.54
C GLU A 17 -20.04 -17.81 30.70
N ASP A 18 -19.09 -17.52 29.81
CA ASP A 18 -17.71 -18.03 29.81
C ASP A 18 -16.72 -17.15 30.60
N GLY A 19 -17.17 -16.04 31.18
CA GLY A 19 -16.32 -15.09 31.90
C GLY A 19 -15.37 -14.29 30.99
N VAL A 20 -15.60 -14.29 29.68
CA VAL A 20 -14.76 -13.61 28.69
C VAL A 20 -15.57 -12.58 27.90
N TYR A 21 -15.09 -11.35 27.82
CA TYR A 21 -15.69 -10.32 27.00
C TYR A 21 -14.91 -10.20 25.67
N HIS A 22 -15.59 -10.52 24.59
CA HIS A 22 -15.02 -10.50 23.26
C HIS A 22 -15.08 -9.09 22.62
N VAL A 23 -13.95 -8.59 22.16
CA VAL A 23 -13.82 -7.29 21.51
C VAL A 23 -13.35 -7.48 20.07
N GLU A 24 -14.07 -6.89 19.13
CA GLU A 24 -13.69 -6.94 17.72
C GLU A 24 -12.29 -6.34 17.49
N ALA A 25 -11.47 -6.99 16.64
CA ALA A 25 -10.17 -6.45 16.24
C ALA A 25 -10.28 -5.02 15.70
N GLY A 26 -9.29 -4.18 16.00
CA GLY A 26 -9.28 -2.76 15.59
C GLY A 26 -10.16 -1.83 16.44
N THR A 27 -10.83 -2.34 17.51
CA THR A 27 -11.56 -1.50 18.45
C THR A 27 -10.62 -0.95 19.53
N PHE A 28 -10.59 0.36 19.70
CA PHE A 28 -9.88 0.99 20.81
C PHE A 28 -10.69 0.88 22.09
N VAL A 29 -10.15 0.19 23.09
CA VAL A 29 -10.78 0.02 24.41
C VAL A 29 -10.21 1.04 25.39
N THR A 30 -11.07 1.90 25.92
CA THR A 30 -10.62 2.94 26.87
C THR A 30 -10.12 2.33 28.19
N PRO A 31 -9.20 3.00 28.93
CA PRO A 31 -8.73 2.52 30.24
C PRO A 31 -9.89 2.24 31.21
N MET A 32 -10.87 3.13 31.27
CA MET A 32 -12.04 2.96 32.13
C MET A 32 -12.90 1.74 31.76
N ALA A 33 -13.00 1.43 30.47
CA ALA A 33 -13.69 0.21 30.00
C ALA A 33 -12.95 -1.06 30.46
N LYS A 34 -11.61 -1.05 30.44
CA LYS A 34 -10.78 -2.16 30.94
C LYS A 34 -10.92 -2.35 32.44
N ASP A 35 -10.93 -1.25 33.20
CA ASP A 35 -11.08 -1.29 34.66
C ASP A 35 -12.47 -1.80 35.04
N PHE A 36 -13.52 -1.39 34.32
CA PHE A 36 -14.88 -1.92 34.51
C PHE A 36 -14.95 -3.44 34.28
N LEU A 37 -14.34 -3.96 33.22
CA LEU A 37 -14.30 -5.42 32.97
C LEU A 37 -13.56 -6.16 34.07
N ARG A 38 -12.45 -5.59 34.58
CA ARG A 38 -11.68 -6.14 35.69
C ARG A 38 -12.49 -6.15 36.99
N GLU A 39 -13.22 -5.08 37.30
CA GLU A 39 -14.14 -4.97 38.46
C GLU A 39 -15.23 -6.05 38.41
N LYS A 40 -15.69 -6.39 37.21
CA LYS A 40 -16.68 -7.45 36.97
C LYS A 40 -16.10 -8.86 36.97
N GLY A 41 -14.78 -9.00 37.13
CA GLY A 41 -14.10 -10.31 37.10
C GLY A 41 -14.11 -10.96 35.72
N VAL A 42 -14.26 -10.18 34.63
CA VAL A 42 -14.36 -10.67 33.26
C VAL A 42 -13.05 -10.40 32.54
N SER A 43 -12.48 -11.43 31.95
CA SER A 43 -11.31 -11.31 31.10
C SER A 43 -11.69 -10.76 29.73
N MET A 44 -10.84 -9.89 29.16
CA MET A 44 -11.05 -9.34 27.83
C MET A 44 -10.17 -10.10 26.83
N VAL A 45 -10.76 -10.56 25.75
CA VAL A 45 -10.07 -11.13 24.60
C VAL A 45 -10.40 -10.28 23.37
N ILE A 46 -9.35 -9.85 22.66
CA ILE A 46 -9.53 -9.24 21.35
C ILE A 46 -9.63 -10.41 20.38
N ASP A 47 -10.78 -10.57 19.78
CA ASP A 47 -10.93 -11.56 18.73
C ASP A 47 -9.92 -11.23 17.63
N PRO A 48 -9.07 -12.21 17.21
CA PRO A 48 -8.25 -11.97 16.04
C PRO A 48 -9.19 -11.52 14.94
N GLU A 49 -8.78 -10.50 14.14
CA GLU A 49 -9.51 -10.26 12.90
C GLU A 49 -9.77 -11.65 12.32
N GLU A 50 -11.03 -12.07 12.30
CA GLU A 50 -11.39 -13.16 11.43
C GLU A 50 -10.84 -12.69 10.08
N LYS A 51 -9.65 -13.23 9.73
CA LYS A 51 -9.34 -13.44 8.32
C LYS A 51 -10.56 -14.24 7.91
N LYS A 52 -11.59 -13.52 7.40
CA LYS A 52 -12.69 -14.16 6.72
C LYS A 52 -11.97 -15.09 5.78
N SER A 53 -11.80 -16.29 6.26
CA SER A 53 -11.41 -17.42 5.48
C SER A 53 -12.12 -17.13 4.17
N MET A 54 -11.36 -16.98 3.10
CA MET A 54 -11.89 -17.02 1.76
C MET A 54 -12.49 -18.43 1.62
N THR A 55 -13.58 -18.69 2.35
CA THR A 55 -14.58 -19.63 1.91
C THR A 55 -14.94 -19.11 0.55
N ARG A 56 -14.40 -19.77 -0.46
CA ARG A 56 -14.83 -19.63 -1.84
C ARG A 56 -16.34 -19.67 -1.80
N THR A 57 -16.95 -18.48 -1.68
CA THR A 57 -18.36 -18.29 -1.95
C THR A 57 -18.51 -18.84 -3.35
N PRO A 58 -19.44 -19.80 -3.58
CA PRO A 58 -19.59 -20.38 -4.90
C PRO A 58 -19.73 -19.22 -5.84
N VAL A 59 -18.83 -19.17 -6.83
CA VAL A 59 -18.83 -18.21 -7.92
C VAL A 59 -20.27 -18.14 -8.41
N LYS A 60 -21.01 -17.11 -8.04
CA LYS A 60 -22.29 -16.81 -8.66
C LYS A 60 -21.96 -16.76 -10.13
N LYS A 61 -22.65 -17.62 -10.91
CA LYS A 61 -22.52 -17.73 -12.35
C LYS A 61 -22.25 -16.35 -12.94
N GLN A 62 -21.14 -16.25 -13.66
CA GLN A 62 -20.67 -15.08 -14.39
C GLN A 62 -21.84 -14.42 -15.11
N GLY A 63 -22.53 -13.54 -14.41
CA GLY A 63 -23.43 -12.59 -15.06
C GLY A 63 -22.53 -11.54 -15.70
N ASP A 64 -22.96 -11.00 -16.78
CA ASP A 64 -22.49 -9.98 -17.73
C ASP A 64 -21.72 -8.78 -17.11
N HIS A 65 -20.78 -9.04 -16.20
CA HIS A 65 -19.98 -8.02 -15.50
C HIS A 65 -18.65 -7.83 -16.22
N THR A 66 -18.41 -6.60 -16.63
CA THR A 66 -17.17 -6.20 -17.33
C THR A 66 -16.02 -5.97 -16.33
N TYR A 67 -16.33 -5.52 -15.11
CA TYR A 67 -15.36 -5.15 -14.08
C TYR A 67 -15.62 -5.87 -12.77
N ILE A 68 -14.58 -6.08 -11.98
CA ILE A 68 -14.63 -6.79 -10.69
C ILE A 68 -13.86 -5.98 -9.65
N ASP A 69 -14.46 -5.72 -8.49
CA ASP A 69 -13.75 -5.15 -7.34
C ASP A 69 -12.73 -6.18 -6.81
N ALA A 70 -11.46 -5.81 -6.81
CA ALA A 70 -10.36 -6.66 -6.36
C ALA A 70 -10.45 -7.03 -4.87
N LYS A 71 -11.14 -6.22 -4.04
CA LYS A 71 -11.29 -6.43 -2.60
C LYS A 71 -12.51 -7.27 -2.25
N THR A 72 -13.65 -7.00 -2.89
CA THR A 72 -14.94 -7.61 -2.52
C THR A 72 -15.37 -8.72 -3.47
N GLY A 73 -14.82 -8.78 -4.69
CA GLY A 73 -15.25 -9.67 -5.76
C GLY A 73 -16.59 -9.26 -6.40
N GLU A 74 -17.10 -8.08 -6.05
CA GLU A 74 -18.34 -7.56 -6.62
C GLU A 74 -18.16 -7.22 -8.11
N GLY A 75 -19.13 -7.58 -8.93
CA GLY A 75 -19.10 -7.32 -10.36
C GLY A 75 -19.87 -6.07 -10.76
N TYR A 76 -19.30 -5.27 -11.67
CA TYR A 76 -19.90 -4.06 -12.21
C TYR A 76 -20.00 -4.15 -13.73
N ARG A 77 -21.11 -3.65 -14.29
CA ARG A 77 -21.27 -3.48 -15.75
C ARG A 77 -20.55 -2.23 -16.25
N GLU A 78 -20.56 -1.19 -15.44
CA GLU A 78 -19.88 0.09 -15.69
C GLU A 78 -18.89 0.37 -14.56
N LYS A 79 -17.76 0.99 -14.89
CA LYS A 79 -16.73 1.34 -13.91
C LYS A 79 -17.23 2.47 -13.01
N PRO A 80 -17.32 2.24 -11.67
CA PRO A 80 -17.67 3.29 -10.72
C PRO A 80 -16.66 4.46 -10.77
N GLU A 81 -17.16 5.70 -10.62
CA GLU A 81 -16.32 6.90 -10.73
C GLU A 81 -15.20 6.96 -9.67
N ASN A 82 -15.47 6.46 -8.47
CA ASN A 82 -14.51 6.40 -7.36
C ASN A 82 -13.49 5.26 -7.46
N MET A 83 -13.57 4.42 -8.49
CA MET A 83 -12.69 3.29 -8.72
C MET A 83 -11.83 3.46 -9.96
N THR A 84 -10.72 2.73 -10.00
CA THR A 84 -9.78 2.69 -11.11
C THR A 84 -9.23 1.29 -11.32
N HIS A 85 -8.67 1.03 -12.50
CA HIS A 85 -8.07 -0.25 -12.81
C HIS A 85 -6.81 -0.51 -11.97
N LEU A 86 -6.80 -1.65 -11.30
CA LEU A 86 -5.60 -2.20 -10.71
C LEU A 86 -4.81 -2.99 -11.75
N ARG A 87 -5.49 -3.96 -12.39
CA ARG A 87 -4.95 -4.80 -13.46
C ARG A 87 -6.12 -5.37 -14.29
N GLY A 88 -6.04 -5.32 -15.61
CA GLY A 88 -7.09 -5.83 -16.49
C GLY A 88 -8.47 -5.27 -16.13
N ASN A 89 -9.43 -6.14 -15.81
CA ASN A 89 -10.76 -5.78 -15.37
C ASN A 89 -10.93 -5.66 -13.85
N LEU A 90 -9.85 -5.86 -13.07
CA LEU A 90 -9.89 -5.67 -11.63
C LEU A 90 -9.84 -4.18 -11.29
N LEU A 91 -10.79 -3.75 -10.48
CA LEU A 91 -10.90 -2.37 -9.98
C LEU A 91 -10.52 -2.29 -8.50
N VAL A 92 -10.01 -1.13 -8.12
CA VAL A 92 -9.79 -0.71 -6.73
C VAL A 92 -10.23 0.73 -6.56
N MET A 93 -10.45 1.15 -5.32
CA MET A 93 -10.68 2.56 -4.99
C MET A 93 -9.49 3.42 -5.46
N LYS A 94 -9.77 4.64 -5.96
CA LYS A 94 -8.71 5.61 -6.34
C LYS A 94 -7.75 5.93 -5.20
N THR A 95 -8.16 5.70 -3.95
CA THR A 95 -7.33 5.86 -2.73
C THR A 95 -6.47 4.64 -2.37
N HIS A 96 -6.49 3.59 -3.19
CA HIS A 96 -5.71 2.38 -2.93
C HIS A 96 -4.20 2.67 -2.93
N PRO A 97 -3.39 2.09 -2.01
CA PRO A 97 -1.95 2.38 -1.89
C PRO A 97 -1.16 2.21 -3.19
N ARG A 98 -1.45 1.18 -3.99
CA ARG A 98 -0.80 0.97 -5.30
C ARG A 98 -1.11 2.10 -6.29
N ILE A 99 -2.34 2.64 -6.26
CA ILE A 99 -2.71 3.78 -7.10
C ILE A 99 -1.99 5.05 -6.64
N ALA A 100 -1.88 5.26 -5.33
CA ALA A 100 -1.10 6.36 -4.76
C ALA A 100 0.39 6.26 -5.13
N PHE A 101 0.98 5.05 -5.09
CA PHE A 101 2.34 4.79 -5.56
C PHE A 101 2.50 5.15 -7.04
N ARG A 102 1.62 4.66 -7.92
CA ARG A 102 1.63 5.00 -9.37
C ARG A 102 1.62 6.51 -9.58
N GLY A 103 0.74 7.23 -8.89
CA GLY A 103 0.65 8.70 -8.97
C GLY A 103 1.92 9.42 -8.50
N LYS A 104 2.62 8.89 -7.50
CA LYS A 104 3.92 9.44 -7.08
C LYS A 104 4.99 9.21 -8.14
N VAL A 105 5.06 8.01 -8.71
CA VAL A 105 6.01 7.71 -9.80
C VAL A 105 5.73 8.59 -11.02
N ASP A 106 4.47 8.77 -11.42
CA ASP A 106 4.08 9.68 -12.51
C ASP A 106 4.50 11.13 -12.23
N THR A 107 4.35 11.58 -10.98
CA THR A 107 4.80 12.92 -10.58
C THR A 107 6.31 13.08 -10.72
N ILE A 108 7.09 12.06 -10.34
CA ILE A 108 8.55 12.10 -10.49
C ILE A 108 8.92 12.08 -11.98
N GLN A 109 8.29 11.24 -12.79
CA GLN A 109 8.52 11.21 -14.24
C GLN A 109 8.24 12.58 -14.88
N ALA A 110 7.14 13.24 -14.50
CA ALA A 110 6.83 14.60 -15.00
C ALA A 110 7.92 15.61 -14.62
N LYS A 111 8.47 15.53 -13.39
CA LYS A 111 9.59 16.40 -12.98
C LYS A 111 10.86 16.13 -13.78
N VAL A 112 11.19 14.86 -14.02
CA VAL A 112 12.34 14.49 -14.85
C VAL A 112 12.17 15.02 -16.27
N LEU A 113 10.98 14.91 -16.87
CA LEU A 113 10.69 15.46 -18.19
C LEU A 113 10.86 16.99 -18.25
N LEU A 114 10.45 17.71 -17.20
CA LEU A 114 10.67 19.15 -17.10
C LEU A 114 12.17 19.49 -17.07
N LEU A 115 12.96 18.76 -16.25
CA LEU A 115 14.41 18.94 -16.20
C LEU A 115 15.07 18.61 -17.55
N MET A 116 14.64 17.55 -18.23
CA MET A 116 15.13 17.24 -19.58
C MET A 116 14.84 18.34 -20.59
N ALA A 117 13.68 19.00 -20.49
CA ALA A 117 13.35 20.14 -21.34
C ALA A 117 14.22 21.37 -21.03
N GLU A 118 14.50 21.62 -19.76
CA GLU A 118 15.35 22.73 -19.28
C GLU A 118 16.81 22.52 -19.69
N TYR A 119 17.35 21.31 -19.48
CA TYR A 119 18.75 20.96 -19.73
C TYR A 119 18.99 20.26 -21.07
N ARG A 120 18.13 20.52 -22.06
CA ARG A 120 18.22 19.89 -23.40
C ARG A 120 19.55 20.13 -24.13
N ASN A 121 20.27 21.20 -23.78
CA ASN A 121 21.56 21.57 -24.39
C ASN A 121 22.76 21.01 -23.61
N GLU A 122 22.53 20.24 -22.55
CA GLU A 122 23.53 19.59 -21.69
C GLU A 122 23.51 18.08 -21.97
N PRO A 123 24.23 17.57 -23.01
CA PRO A 123 24.02 16.20 -23.50
C PRO A 123 24.31 15.11 -22.44
N GLY A 124 25.27 15.36 -21.53
CA GLY A 124 25.57 14.43 -20.42
C GLY A 124 24.40 14.32 -19.45
N LEU A 125 23.96 15.46 -18.93
CA LEU A 125 22.83 15.51 -17.97
C LEU A 125 21.52 15.02 -18.60
N TYR A 126 21.28 15.41 -19.87
CA TYR A 126 20.11 14.92 -20.61
C TYR A 126 20.07 13.41 -20.71
N LYS A 127 21.21 12.77 -21.00
CA LYS A 127 21.35 11.31 -21.06
C LYS A 127 21.05 10.68 -19.70
N ASP A 128 21.63 11.21 -18.62
CA ASP A 128 21.41 10.71 -17.27
C ASP A 128 19.94 10.82 -16.84
N LEU A 129 19.30 11.94 -17.14
CA LEU A 129 17.86 12.13 -16.90
C LEU A 129 17.00 11.15 -17.72
N ALA A 130 17.41 10.85 -18.96
CA ALA A 130 16.72 9.87 -19.79
C ALA A 130 16.83 8.44 -19.21
N ASP A 131 17.99 8.08 -18.67
CA ASP A 131 18.20 6.79 -17.99
C ASP A 131 17.33 6.70 -16.72
N ILE A 132 17.28 7.76 -15.91
CA ILE A 132 16.38 7.84 -14.75
C ILE A 132 14.91 7.67 -15.17
N LEU A 133 14.48 8.36 -16.23
CA LEU A 133 13.12 8.27 -16.73
C LEU A 133 12.77 6.85 -17.18
N ASN A 134 13.70 6.18 -17.86
CA ASN A 134 13.51 4.81 -18.29
C ASN A 134 13.40 3.84 -17.11
N GLY A 135 14.27 3.98 -16.10
CA GLY A 135 14.16 3.19 -14.86
C GLY A 135 12.83 3.39 -14.13
N LEU A 136 12.35 4.63 -14.02
CA LEU A 136 11.03 4.91 -13.41
C LEU A 136 9.88 4.28 -14.21
N ARG A 137 9.96 4.26 -15.54
CA ARG A 137 8.97 3.60 -16.41
C ARG A 137 9.00 2.09 -16.25
N GLU A 138 10.18 1.51 -16.08
CA GLU A 138 10.35 0.08 -15.84
C GLU A 138 9.74 -0.32 -14.50
N VAL A 139 10.02 0.43 -13.42
CA VAL A 139 9.40 0.24 -12.10
C VAL A 139 7.88 0.31 -12.18
N LEU A 140 7.34 1.33 -12.87
CA LEU A 140 5.89 1.46 -13.01
C LEU A 140 5.29 0.33 -13.86
N GLY A 141 5.95 -0.06 -14.93
CA GLY A 141 5.52 -1.16 -15.82
C GLY A 141 5.50 -2.49 -15.09
N SER A 142 6.54 -2.80 -14.31
CA SER A 142 6.66 -3.97 -13.47
C SER A 142 5.54 -4.02 -12.41
N GLU A 143 5.29 -2.90 -11.73
CA GLU A 143 4.20 -2.80 -10.75
C GLU A 143 2.82 -3.06 -11.39
N VAL A 144 2.54 -2.48 -12.56
CA VAL A 144 1.25 -2.66 -13.25
C VAL A 144 1.05 -4.10 -13.72
N LYS A 145 2.11 -4.73 -14.23
CA LYS A 145 2.08 -6.11 -14.74
C LYS A 145 2.21 -7.16 -13.63
N GLU A 146 2.66 -6.76 -12.43
CA GLU A 146 3.02 -7.66 -11.32
C GLU A 146 4.14 -8.63 -11.71
N GLU A 147 5.14 -8.11 -12.41
CA GLU A 147 6.32 -8.84 -12.86
C GLU A 147 7.57 -8.32 -12.14
N GLU A 148 8.54 -9.18 -11.92
CA GLU A 148 9.84 -8.78 -11.37
C GLU A 148 10.64 -8.01 -12.41
N ILE A 149 11.43 -7.01 -11.97
CA ILE A 149 12.37 -6.31 -12.81
C ILE A 149 13.59 -7.22 -13.00
N ALA A 150 13.81 -7.68 -14.21
CA ALA A 150 14.95 -8.52 -14.53
C ALA A 150 16.08 -7.69 -15.12
N GLY A 151 17.29 -7.79 -14.54
CA GLY A 151 18.49 -7.17 -15.10
C GLY A 151 18.49 -5.65 -15.06
N PHE A 152 18.02 -5.07 -13.94
CA PHE A 152 18.01 -3.61 -13.74
C PHE A 152 19.40 -3.02 -13.91
N SER A 153 19.50 -1.95 -14.70
CA SER A 153 20.70 -1.13 -14.81
C SER A 153 20.36 0.36 -14.84
N LEU A 154 21.23 1.18 -14.27
CA LEU A 154 21.10 2.64 -14.27
C LEU A 154 22.46 3.25 -14.57
N PHE A 155 22.53 4.19 -15.49
CA PHE A 155 23.79 4.80 -15.97
C PHE A 155 24.83 3.78 -16.52
N GLY A 156 24.35 2.62 -17.00
CA GLY A 156 25.19 1.52 -17.44
C GLY A 156 25.81 0.69 -16.31
N LEU A 157 25.40 0.94 -15.05
CA LEU A 157 25.83 0.21 -13.87
C LEU A 157 24.81 -0.88 -13.53
N ASP A 158 25.28 -2.05 -13.15
CA ASP A 158 24.42 -3.13 -12.65
C ASP A 158 24.06 -2.93 -11.16
N GLU A 159 23.19 -3.77 -10.63
CA GLU A 159 22.73 -3.70 -9.24
C GLU A 159 23.91 -3.81 -8.25
N LYS A 160 24.91 -4.65 -8.52
CA LYS A 160 26.07 -4.85 -7.63
C LYS A 160 26.96 -3.61 -7.60
N GLU A 161 27.16 -3.00 -8.75
CA GLU A 161 27.97 -1.77 -8.86
C GLU A 161 27.26 -0.60 -8.17
N ILE A 162 25.95 -0.44 -8.39
CA ILE A 162 25.14 0.59 -7.71
C ILE A 162 25.18 0.37 -6.19
N HIS A 163 25.00 -0.88 -5.73
CA HIS A 163 25.08 -1.21 -4.32
C HIS A 163 26.45 -0.87 -3.73
N ARG A 164 27.54 -1.28 -4.40
CA ARG A 164 28.90 -0.94 -3.96
C ARG A 164 29.11 0.57 -3.84
N MET A 165 28.73 1.32 -4.88
CA MET A 165 28.89 2.77 -4.92
C MET A 165 28.09 3.47 -3.80
N SER A 166 26.89 3.01 -3.52
CA SER A 166 26.03 3.57 -2.46
C SER A 166 26.57 3.31 -1.04
N HIS A 167 27.34 2.25 -0.84
CA HIS A 167 27.97 1.92 0.45
C HIS A 167 29.40 2.46 0.60
N GLN A 168 30.06 2.75 -0.49
CA GLN A 168 31.43 3.28 -0.54
C GLN A 168 31.45 4.71 -1.10
N VAL A 169 30.57 5.57 -0.58
CA VAL A 169 30.38 6.94 -1.11
C VAL A 169 31.68 7.74 -1.08
N ARG A 170 32.45 7.66 0.01
CA ARG A 170 33.69 8.39 0.14
C ARG A 170 34.77 7.94 -0.84
N GLU A 171 34.88 6.63 -1.07
CA GLU A 171 35.83 6.07 -2.03
C GLU A 171 35.41 6.36 -3.48
N THR A 172 34.12 6.34 -3.73
CA THR A 172 33.54 6.49 -5.08
C THR A 172 33.48 7.96 -5.51
N PHE A 173 33.07 8.85 -4.61
CA PHE A 173 32.75 10.25 -4.93
C PHE A 173 33.66 11.27 -4.24
N GLY A 174 34.58 10.86 -3.33
CA GLY A 174 35.45 11.74 -2.60
C GLY A 174 34.74 12.64 -1.57
N MET A 175 33.49 12.31 -1.20
CA MET A 175 32.65 13.07 -0.27
C MET A 175 32.03 12.14 0.78
N ASP A 176 31.69 12.69 1.93
CA ASP A 176 30.99 11.93 2.96
C ASP A 176 29.53 11.68 2.56
N HIS A 177 28.94 10.66 3.18
CA HIS A 177 27.54 10.32 2.92
C HIS A 177 26.64 11.51 3.32
N PRO A 178 25.76 12.00 2.43
CA PRO A 178 24.86 13.09 2.76
C PRO A 178 23.92 12.65 3.90
N ILE A 179 23.90 13.41 4.98
CA ILE A 179 22.96 13.20 6.09
C ILE A 179 21.71 14.03 5.77
N PRO A 180 20.52 13.45 5.73
CA PRO A 180 19.30 14.23 5.58
C PRO A 180 19.09 15.14 6.79
N ASP A 181 18.74 16.40 6.55
CA ASP A 181 18.34 17.39 7.56
C ASP A 181 16.98 17.02 8.19
#